data_1241750806e0c843a04655ca1932766b
#
_entry.id   1241750806e0c843a04655ca1932766b
#
_cell.length_a   1.000
_cell.length_b   1.000
_cell.length_c   1.000
_cell.angle_alpha   90.00
_cell.angle_beta   90.00
_cell.angle_gamma   90.00
#
_symmetry.space_group_name_H-M   'P 1'
#
loop_
_entity.id
_entity.type
_entity.pdbx_description
1 polymer ?
#
loop_
_entity_poly.entity_id
_entity_poly.type
_entity_poly.pdbx_seq_one_letter_code
_entity_poly.pdbx_strand_id
1 'polypeptide(L)'
;MEAHESDVGFVSRRTILAGSAVLLAGGGVGSGITALAAAPETPVSAPPLPWQWVKLDPVEAGRRGYRFYKEKGGCGSASYLSLLSLLKEQVGHPWTTMPDMLMVHAAAGFGGHGTLCGALAGASVIINMVTYGEKRDEYLQNNAIVDRLFWWYAEQDFPTERFDDLSPLPKQIKVKAMSPLCHTSVSKWSLAAGVTDLHDQAKIERCAKVAGEVAYTVT
;
A
#
# COMPACT_ATOMS: atom_id res chain seq x y z
N MET A 1 25.26 9.80 -31.89
CA MET A 1 24.52 9.00 -30.86
C MET A 1 24.39 9.93 -29.65
N GLU A 2 23.39 10.82 -29.74
CA GLU A 2 23.16 11.88 -28.75
C GLU A 2 22.33 11.32 -27.60
N ALA A 3 22.86 11.44 -26.38
CA ALA A 3 22.18 11.07 -25.17
C ALA A 3 21.08 12.10 -24.86
N HIS A 4 19.84 11.67 -24.84
CA HIS A 4 18.70 12.48 -24.40
C HIS A 4 18.72 12.52 -22.86
N GLU A 5 19.27 13.58 -22.31
CA GLU A 5 19.26 13.89 -20.89
C GLU A 5 17.86 14.39 -20.54
N SER A 6 17.06 13.56 -19.87
CA SER A 6 15.75 13.95 -19.35
C SER A 6 15.96 14.78 -18.09
N ASP A 7 15.80 16.07 -18.21
CA ASP A 7 15.80 17.02 -17.09
C ASP A 7 14.59 16.77 -16.17
N VAL A 8 14.82 16.00 -15.11
CA VAL A 8 13.84 15.80 -14.04
C VAL A 8 13.95 17.01 -13.12
N GLY A 9 13.17 18.05 -13.40
CA GLY A 9 13.10 19.25 -12.59
C GLY A 9 12.74 18.94 -11.14
N PHE A 10 13.72 19.03 -10.25
CA PHE A 10 13.49 18.97 -8.79
C PHE A 10 12.66 20.19 -8.36
N VAL A 11 11.40 19.97 -7.98
CA VAL A 11 10.55 21.01 -7.40
C VAL A 11 11.11 21.37 -6.03
N SER A 12 11.66 22.56 -5.90
CA SER A 12 12.20 23.08 -4.64
C SER A 12 11.10 23.20 -3.58
N ARG A 13 11.41 22.86 -2.32
CA ARG A 13 10.50 23.03 -1.17
C ARG A 13 9.95 24.47 -1.03
N ARG A 14 10.66 25.48 -1.55
CA ARG A 14 10.22 26.87 -1.59
C ARG A 14 9.09 27.12 -2.59
N THR A 15 9.02 26.35 -3.68
CA THR A 15 7.98 26.48 -4.71
C THR A 15 6.63 25.95 -4.23
N ILE A 16 6.63 24.98 -3.32
CA ILE A 16 5.38 24.42 -2.74
C ILE A 16 4.72 25.40 -1.76
N LEU A 17 5.51 26.23 -1.07
CA LEU A 17 4.98 27.18 -0.08
C LEU A 17 4.55 28.54 -0.68
N ALA A 18 4.95 28.85 -1.90
CA ALA A 18 4.62 30.12 -2.56
C ALA A 18 3.25 30.14 -3.28
N GLY A 19 2.57 29.01 -3.40
CA GLY A 19 1.30 28.88 -4.12
C GLY A 19 0.04 29.37 -3.36
N SER A 20 0.16 29.83 -2.11
CA SER A 20 -1.02 30.13 -1.26
C SER A 20 -1.28 31.62 -1.02
N ALA A 21 -0.60 32.53 -1.68
CA ALA A 21 -0.76 33.95 -1.39
C ALA A 21 -0.75 34.84 -2.64
N VAL A 22 -1.73 34.71 -3.53
CA VAL A 22 -2.15 35.79 -4.42
C VAL A 22 -3.62 35.60 -4.79
N LEU A 23 -4.51 36.35 -4.12
CA LEU A 23 -5.80 36.80 -4.66
C LEU A 23 -6.51 37.72 -3.65
N LEU A 24 -6.00 38.95 -3.53
CA LEU A 24 -6.78 40.07 -3.03
C LEU A 24 -6.23 41.38 -3.60
N ALA A 25 -6.65 41.75 -4.79
CA ALA A 25 -6.79 43.15 -5.24
C ALA A 25 -7.39 43.17 -6.64
N GLY A 26 -8.62 43.59 -6.77
CA GLY A 26 -9.29 43.86 -8.06
C GLY A 26 -10.76 44.15 -7.83
N GLY A 27 -11.13 45.38 -7.54
CA GLY A 27 -12.52 45.81 -7.39
C GLY A 27 -13.23 45.80 -8.74
N GLY A 28 -14.52 45.38 -8.74
CA GLY A 28 -15.43 45.46 -9.86
C GLY A 28 -16.85 45.15 -9.36
N VAL A 29 -17.72 46.14 -9.48
CA VAL A 29 -19.13 46.15 -9.11
C VAL A 29 -19.93 45.20 -9.97
N GLY A 30 -20.77 44.33 -9.41
CA GLY A 30 -21.77 43.65 -10.20
C GLY A 30 -22.34 42.35 -9.59
N SER A 31 -23.59 42.43 -9.16
CA SER A 31 -24.59 41.35 -9.04
C SER A 31 -24.35 40.25 -7.96
N GLY A 32 -25.14 40.36 -6.91
CA GLY A 32 -25.20 39.44 -5.78
C GLY A 32 -25.48 37.99 -6.18
N ILE A 33 -24.44 37.20 -6.10
CA ILE A 33 -24.54 35.78 -5.81
C ILE A 33 -24.04 35.65 -4.38
N THR A 34 -24.94 35.52 -3.42
CA THR A 34 -24.65 35.06 -2.07
C THR A 34 -24.13 33.64 -2.21
N ALA A 35 -22.82 33.48 -2.42
CA ALA A 35 -22.19 32.21 -2.17
C ALA A 35 -22.44 31.91 -0.69
N LEU A 36 -23.32 30.97 -0.39
CA LEU A 36 -23.33 30.32 0.92
C LEU A 36 -21.91 29.76 1.11
N ALA A 37 -21.08 30.51 1.82
CA ALA A 37 -19.82 29.98 2.31
C ALA A 37 -20.19 28.79 3.20
N ALA A 38 -19.96 27.57 2.70
CA ALA A 38 -20.02 26.38 3.53
C ALA A 38 -19.17 26.68 4.76
N ALA A 39 -19.75 26.57 5.95
CA ALA A 39 -19.02 26.69 7.18
C ALA A 39 -17.77 25.78 7.08
N PRO A 40 -16.59 26.25 7.50
CA PRO A 40 -15.41 25.39 7.47
C PRO A 40 -15.72 24.16 8.30
N GLU A 41 -15.77 22.99 7.64
CA GLU A 41 -15.91 21.73 8.34
C GLU A 41 -14.72 21.64 9.31
N THR A 42 -15.01 21.60 10.60
CA THR A 42 -13.98 21.34 11.61
C THR A 42 -13.30 20.02 11.23
N PRO A 43 -11.98 20.00 11.01
CA PRO A 43 -11.30 18.76 10.64
C PRO A 43 -11.57 17.71 11.73
N VAL A 44 -12.23 16.61 11.35
CA VAL A 44 -12.49 15.51 12.27
C VAL A 44 -11.14 14.91 12.62
N SER A 45 -10.66 15.19 13.84
CA SER A 45 -9.41 14.65 14.33
C SER A 45 -9.52 13.15 14.49
N ALA A 46 -8.54 12.41 13.99
CA ALA A 46 -8.46 10.98 14.25
C ALA A 46 -8.23 10.73 15.74
N PRO A 47 -8.90 9.74 16.35
CA PRO A 47 -8.66 9.38 17.75
C PRO A 47 -7.24 8.82 17.95
N PRO A 48 -6.73 8.78 19.20
CA PRO A 48 -5.48 8.10 19.47
C PRO A 48 -5.53 6.60 19.11
N LEU A 49 -4.37 6.01 18.87
CA LEU A 49 -4.24 4.56 18.65
C LEU A 49 -4.39 3.80 19.98
N PRO A 50 -4.77 2.52 19.94
CA PRO A 50 -5.12 1.72 18.75
C PRO A 50 -6.56 2.02 18.24
N TRP A 51 -6.75 1.86 16.93
CA TRP A 51 -8.08 1.99 16.34
C TRP A 51 -8.86 0.68 16.39
N GLN A 52 -10.19 0.79 16.27
CA GLN A 52 -11.06 -0.38 16.28
C GLN A 52 -10.76 -1.30 15.09
N TRP A 53 -10.57 -2.58 15.38
CA TRP A 53 -10.52 -3.67 14.43
C TRP A 53 -11.86 -4.43 14.40
N VAL A 54 -12.22 -4.90 13.23
CA VAL A 54 -13.28 -5.89 13.02
C VAL A 54 -12.72 -7.06 12.22
N LYS A 55 -13.24 -8.26 12.45
CA LYS A 55 -12.81 -9.43 11.69
C LYS A 55 -13.22 -9.25 10.23
N LEU A 56 -12.23 -9.13 9.35
CA LEU A 56 -12.44 -9.02 7.91
C LEU A 56 -12.60 -10.43 7.30
N ASP A 57 -13.28 -10.50 6.14
CA ASP A 57 -13.28 -11.72 5.32
C ASP A 57 -11.92 -11.88 4.64
N PRO A 58 -11.15 -12.95 4.96
CA PRO A 58 -9.83 -13.14 4.39
C PRO A 58 -9.85 -13.37 2.88
N VAL A 59 -10.88 -14.02 2.35
CA VAL A 59 -11.01 -14.28 0.92
C VAL A 59 -11.23 -12.95 0.18
N GLU A 60 -12.12 -12.12 0.66
CA GLU A 60 -12.38 -10.81 0.05
C GLU A 60 -11.15 -9.90 0.16
N ALA A 61 -10.49 -9.85 1.31
CA ALA A 61 -9.25 -9.08 1.48
C ALA A 61 -8.17 -9.53 0.49
N GLY A 62 -7.95 -10.82 0.37
CA GLY A 62 -6.98 -11.37 -0.57
C GLY A 62 -7.33 -11.08 -2.03
N ARG A 63 -8.58 -11.25 -2.44
CA ARG A 63 -9.03 -10.93 -3.81
C ARG A 63 -8.92 -9.45 -4.15
N ARG A 64 -9.21 -8.55 -3.19
CA ARG A 64 -8.95 -7.11 -3.35
C ARG A 64 -7.46 -6.83 -3.49
N GLY A 65 -6.61 -7.44 -2.66
CA GLY A 65 -5.15 -7.29 -2.73
C GLY A 65 -4.60 -7.69 -4.10
N TYR A 66 -5.03 -8.82 -4.65
CA TYR A 66 -4.66 -9.23 -6.00
C TYR A 66 -5.09 -8.20 -7.07
N ARG A 67 -6.35 -7.74 -7.04
CA ARG A 67 -6.88 -6.78 -8.02
C ARG A 67 -6.17 -5.43 -7.90
N PHE A 68 -6.05 -4.90 -6.70
CA PHE A 68 -5.44 -3.58 -6.46
C PHE A 68 -3.95 -3.53 -6.82
N TYR A 69 -3.24 -4.66 -6.79
CA TYR A 69 -1.88 -4.71 -7.31
C TYR A 69 -1.80 -4.22 -8.76
N LYS A 70 -2.74 -4.63 -9.58
CA LYS A 70 -2.81 -4.28 -11.01
C LYS A 70 -3.38 -2.89 -11.25
N GLU A 71 -4.34 -2.48 -10.44
CA GLU A 71 -5.14 -1.27 -10.64
C GLU A 71 -4.56 -0.04 -9.93
N LYS A 72 -3.86 -0.23 -8.81
CA LYS A 72 -3.49 0.86 -7.88
C LYS A 72 -1.98 1.02 -7.66
N GLY A 73 -1.16 0.41 -8.48
CA GLY A 73 0.28 0.73 -8.50
C GLY A 73 1.15 -0.08 -7.53
N GLY A 74 0.99 -1.40 -7.53
CA GLY A 74 1.95 -2.32 -6.93
C GLY A 74 1.64 -2.81 -5.53
N CYS A 75 2.60 -3.55 -4.96
CA CYS A 75 2.35 -4.39 -3.79
C CYS A 75 2.03 -3.63 -2.50
N GLY A 76 2.64 -2.45 -2.28
CA GLY A 76 2.40 -1.65 -1.09
C GLY A 76 0.98 -1.11 -1.03
N SER A 77 0.53 -0.48 -2.13
CA SER A 77 -0.86 -0.01 -2.25
C SER A 77 -1.85 -1.17 -2.19
N ALA A 78 -1.52 -2.31 -2.80
CA ALA A 78 -2.42 -3.44 -2.91
C ALA A 78 -2.82 -4.02 -1.55
N SER A 79 -1.86 -4.43 -0.73
CA SER A 79 -2.14 -5.01 0.59
C SER A 79 -2.71 -3.98 1.57
N TYR A 80 -2.17 -2.76 1.56
CA TYR A 80 -2.68 -1.67 2.39
C TYR A 80 -4.14 -1.32 2.07
N LEU A 81 -4.41 -1.02 0.80
CA LEU A 81 -5.74 -0.55 0.38
C LEU A 81 -6.80 -1.66 0.47
N SER A 82 -6.42 -2.93 0.26
CA SER A 82 -7.37 -4.03 0.41
C SER A 82 -7.93 -4.13 1.82
N LEU A 83 -7.08 -4.01 2.82
CA LEU A 83 -7.47 -4.00 4.23
C LEU A 83 -8.17 -2.69 4.60
N LEU A 84 -7.59 -1.55 4.21
CA LEU A 84 -8.16 -0.24 4.49
C LEU A 84 -9.56 -0.06 3.92
N SER A 85 -9.80 -0.49 2.67
CA SER A 85 -11.13 -0.34 2.05
C SER A 85 -12.20 -1.13 2.81
N LEU A 86 -11.89 -2.34 3.26
CA LEU A 86 -12.81 -3.13 4.09
C LEU A 86 -13.07 -2.49 5.44
N LEU A 87 -12.04 -1.93 6.08
CA LEU A 87 -12.18 -1.21 7.34
C LEU A 87 -12.99 0.09 7.18
N LYS A 88 -12.79 0.82 6.08
CA LYS A 88 -13.62 1.98 5.74
C LYS A 88 -15.09 1.61 5.58
N GLU A 89 -15.38 0.48 4.93
CA GLU A 89 -16.74 0.00 4.69
C GLU A 89 -17.42 -0.50 5.97
N GLN A 90 -16.69 -1.22 6.83
CA GLN A 90 -17.28 -1.91 7.98
C GLN A 90 -17.23 -1.11 9.28
N VAL A 91 -16.24 -0.24 9.45
CA VAL A 91 -16.03 0.58 10.66
C VAL A 91 -16.31 2.06 10.40
N GLY A 92 -15.89 2.57 9.24
CA GLY A 92 -16.00 3.99 8.93
C GLY A 92 -14.88 4.82 9.57
N HIS A 93 -15.25 5.87 10.33
CA HIS A 93 -14.25 6.67 11.07
C HIS A 93 -13.64 5.84 12.21
N PRO A 94 -12.30 5.91 12.44
CA PRO A 94 -11.34 6.85 11.84
C PRO A 94 -10.70 6.39 10.52
N TRP A 95 -10.96 5.20 10.04
CA TRP A 95 -10.33 4.64 8.85
C TRP A 95 -10.55 5.47 7.58
N THR A 96 -11.70 6.16 7.50
CA THR A 96 -12.03 7.07 6.40
C THR A 96 -11.09 8.27 6.29
N THR A 97 -10.34 8.59 7.34
CA THR A 97 -9.35 9.68 7.30
C THR A 97 -8.02 9.27 6.64
N MET A 98 -7.78 7.97 6.48
CA MET A 98 -6.53 7.47 5.88
C MET A 98 -6.53 7.64 4.36
N PRO A 99 -5.44 8.20 3.79
CA PRO A 99 -5.30 8.32 2.34
C PRO A 99 -5.18 6.95 1.66
N ASP A 100 -5.92 6.73 0.58
CA ASP A 100 -5.90 5.47 -0.18
C ASP A 100 -4.52 5.13 -0.75
N MET A 101 -3.79 6.14 -1.21
CA MET A 101 -2.50 5.94 -1.87
C MET A 101 -1.29 6.16 -0.94
N LEU A 102 -1.49 6.03 0.37
CA LEU A 102 -0.41 6.24 1.36
C LEU A 102 0.82 5.38 1.08
N MET A 103 0.64 4.14 0.61
CA MET A 103 1.71 3.15 0.46
C MET A 103 2.17 2.92 -0.98
N VAL A 104 1.87 3.81 -1.91
CA VAL A 104 2.30 3.67 -3.31
C VAL A 104 3.83 3.63 -3.46
N HIS A 105 4.54 4.40 -2.66
CA HIS A 105 6.01 4.46 -2.67
C HIS A 105 6.70 3.16 -2.21
N ALA A 106 5.98 2.25 -1.54
CA ALA A 106 6.52 0.96 -1.12
C ALA A 106 6.57 -0.09 -2.24
N ALA A 107 6.12 0.25 -3.46
CA ALA A 107 6.21 -0.63 -4.61
C ALA A 107 7.66 -1.06 -4.90
N ALA A 108 7.83 -2.34 -5.29
CA ALA A 108 9.12 -2.95 -5.62
C ALA A 108 10.21 -2.77 -4.53
N GLY A 109 9.79 -2.80 -3.26
CA GLY A 109 10.71 -2.63 -2.13
C GLY A 109 11.20 -1.20 -1.99
N PHE A 110 10.25 -0.26 -1.87
CA PHE A 110 10.44 1.18 -1.73
C PHE A 110 11.15 1.82 -2.92
N GLY A 111 10.34 2.30 -3.87
CA GLY A 111 10.82 3.01 -5.05
C GLY A 111 11.71 2.17 -5.97
N GLY A 112 11.58 0.85 -5.97
CA GLY A 112 12.39 -0.04 -6.82
C GLY A 112 13.71 -0.50 -6.19
N HIS A 113 14.02 -0.11 -4.96
CA HIS A 113 15.30 -0.45 -4.30
C HIS A 113 15.37 -1.89 -3.76
N GLY A 114 14.30 -2.68 -3.87
CA GLY A 114 14.33 -4.10 -3.50
C GLY A 114 14.45 -4.39 -1.99
N THR A 115 14.23 -3.40 -1.13
CA THR A 115 14.26 -3.53 0.33
C THR A 115 13.05 -4.32 0.84
N LEU A 116 12.39 -3.95 1.91
CA LEU A 116 11.21 -4.65 2.43
C LEU A 116 10.14 -4.84 1.34
N CYS A 117 9.56 -6.04 1.26
CA CYS A 117 8.43 -6.29 0.35
C CYS A 117 7.29 -5.30 0.62
N GLY A 118 6.85 -4.59 -0.43
CA GLY A 118 5.81 -3.58 -0.28
C GLY A 118 4.49 -4.14 0.28
N ALA A 119 4.16 -5.40 -0.04
CA ALA A 119 2.97 -6.04 0.52
C ALA A 119 3.06 -6.17 2.06
N LEU A 120 4.22 -6.54 2.57
CA LEU A 120 4.48 -6.57 4.02
C LEU A 120 4.39 -5.17 4.62
N ALA A 121 5.01 -4.18 3.97
CA ALA A 121 4.97 -2.80 4.44
C ALA A 121 3.54 -2.25 4.52
N GLY A 122 2.74 -2.46 3.47
CA GLY A 122 1.34 -2.01 3.44
C GLY A 122 0.46 -2.65 4.51
N ALA A 123 0.60 -3.96 4.71
CA ALA A 123 -0.11 -4.68 5.76
C ALA A 123 0.34 -4.26 7.17
N SER A 124 1.64 -4.01 7.37
CA SER A 124 2.19 -3.59 8.67
C SER A 124 1.65 -2.23 9.13
N VAL A 125 1.33 -1.33 8.21
CA VAL A 125 0.66 -0.06 8.57
C VAL A 125 -0.69 -0.35 9.24
N ILE A 126 -1.51 -1.23 8.65
CA ILE A 126 -2.81 -1.59 9.23
C ILE A 126 -2.65 -2.29 10.58
N ILE A 127 -1.71 -3.23 10.69
CA ILE A 127 -1.39 -3.89 11.97
C ILE A 127 -1.03 -2.84 13.02
N ASN A 128 -0.14 -1.90 12.68
CA ASN A 128 0.27 -0.86 13.60
C ASN A 128 -0.91 -0.01 14.10
N MET A 129 -1.84 0.35 13.21
CA MET A 129 -2.99 1.17 13.58
C MET A 129 -3.93 0.49 14.60
N VAL A 130 -3.97 -0.84 14.64
CA VAL A 130 -4.86 -1.62 15.52
C VAL A 130 -4.18 -2.25 16.72
N THR A 131 -2.85 -2.26 16.77
CA THR A 131 -2.11 -2.95 17.84
C THR A 131 -1.12 -2.05 18.58
N TYR A 132 -0.81 -0.86 18.03
CA TYR A 132 0.11 0.05 18.68
C TYR A 132 -0.46 0.60 19.98
N GLY A 133 0.37 0.61 21.02
CA GLY A 133 0.13 1.29 22.27
C GLY A 133 1.40 1.98 22.76
N GLU A 134 1.24 3.00 23.61
CA GLU A 134 2.37 3.82 24.11
C GLU A 134 3.17 3.11 25.20
N LYS A 135 2.55 2.15 25.90
CA LYS A 135 3.26 1.38 26.92
C LYS A 135 4.23 0.40 26.27
N ARG A 136 5.33 0.13 26.97
CA ARG A 136 6.40 -0.73 26.46
C ARG A 136 5.94 -2.13 26.06
N ASP A 137 5.08 -2.76 26.85
CA ASP A 137 4.52 -4.08 26.57
C ASP A 137 3.60 -4.09 25.36
N GLU A 138 2.77 -3.06 25.18
CA GLU A 138 1.90 -2.86 24.02
C GLU A 138 2.73 -2.66 22.75
N TYR A 139 3.78 -1.83 22.81
CA TYR A 139 4.74 -1.65 21.72
C TYR A 139 5.44 -2.97 21.35
N LEU A 140 5.87 -3.76 22.34
CA LEU A 140 6.52 -5.04 22.07
C LEU A 140 5.56 -6.06 21.44
N GLN A 141 4.27 -6.07 21.84
CA GLN A 141 3.24 -6.88 21.20
C GLN A 141 3.01 -6.49 19.75
N ASN A 142 2.92 -5.20 19.44
CA ASN A 142 2.83 -4.70 18.08
C ASN A 142 3.98 -5.24 17.22
N ASN A 143 5.21 -5.08 17.68
CA ASN A 143 6.40 -5.55 16.96
C ASN A 143 6.40 -7.08 16.78
N ALA A 144 5.95 -7.84 17.77
CA ALA A 144 5.89 -9.29 17.67
C ALA A 144 4.88 -9.77 16.61
N ILE A 145 3.76 -9.05 16.43
CA ILE A 145 2.79 -9.37 15.37
C ILE A 145 3.39 -9.10 13.98
N VAL A 146 4.05 -7.95 13.80
CA VAL A 146 4.72 -7.62 12.55
C VAL A 146 5.86 -8.61 12.25
N ASP A 147 6.67 -8.94 13.24
CA ASP A 147 7.74 -9.93 13.11
C ASP A 147 7.19 -11.30 12.67
N ARG A 148 6.10 -11.77 13.30
CA ARG A 148 5.43 -13.01 12.92
C ARG A 148 4.95 -13.03 11.47
N LEU A 149 4.42 -11.90 10.97
CA LEU A 149 4.04 -11.76 9.57
C LEU A 149 5.27 -11.88 8.65
N PHE A 150 6.39 -11.30 9.03
CA PHE A 150 7.62 -11.35 8.24
C PHE A 150 8.24 -12.74 8.21
N TRP A 151 8.23 -13.45 9.34
CA TRP A 151 8.64 -14.85 9.41
C TRP A 151 7.74 -15.74 8.57
N TRP A 152 6.42 -15.61 8.71
CA TRP A 152 5.48 -16.33 7.85
C TRP A 152 5.80 -16.13 6.38
N TYR A 153 5.99 -14.88 5.95
CA TYR A 153 6.33 -14.57 4.56
C TYR A 153 7.63 -15.24 4.11
N ALA A 154 8.68 -15.19 4.92
CA ALA A 154 9.97 -15.78 4.58
C ALA A 154 9.90 -17.30 4.39
N GLU A 155 9.04 -17.98 5.16
CA GLU A 155 8.86 -19.43 5.10
C GLU A 155 7.84 -19.88 4.03
N GLN A 156 7.08 -18.96 3.45
CA GLN A 156 6.04 -19.29 2.48
C GLN A 156 6.60 -19.54 1.09
N ASP A 157 6.08 -20.57 0.42
CA ASP A 157 6.32 -20.85 -0.99
C ASP A 157 5.38 -20.02 -1.85
N PHE A 158 5.93 -19.07 -2.63
CA PHE A 158 5.16 -18.16 -3.47
C PHE A 158 5.35 -18.39 -4.98
N PRO A 159 4.31 -18.03 -5.78
CA PRO A 159 2.93 -17.71 -5.36
C PRO A 159 2.17 -18.96 -4.95
N THR A 160 1.16 -18.82 -4.11
CA THR A 160 0.23 -19.92 -3.83
C THR A 160 -0.80 -20.06 -4.94
N GLU A 161 -1.65 -21.09 -4.86
CA GLU A 161 -2.72 -21.35 -5.84
C GLU A 161 -4.01 -20.58 -5.54
N ARG A 162 -4.08 -19.87 -4.39
CA ARG A 162 -5.30 -19.25 -3.86
C ARG A 162 -6.00 -18.32 -4.85
N PHE A 163 -5.24 -17.66 -5.72
CA PHE A 163 -5.77 -16.69 -6.70
C PHE A 163 -5.51 -17.11 -8.14
N ASP A 164 -5.35 -18.41 -8.40
CA ASP A 164 -5.16 -18.93 -9.76
C ASP A 164 -6.41 -18.69 -10.63
N ASP A 165 -7.59 -18.69 -10.01
CA ASP A 165 -8.86 -18.38 -10.68
C ASP A 165 -8.96 -16.93 -11.17
N LEU A 166 -8.16 -16.02 -10.63
CA LEU A 166 -8.09 -14.61 -11.05
C LEU A 166 -6.97 -14.34 -12.05
N SER A 167 -6.02 -15.26 -12.19
CA SER A 167 -4.84 -15.06 -13.02
C SER A 167 -5.14 -15.44 -14.48
N PRO A 168 -4.74 -14.60 -15.44
CA PRO A 168 -4.81 -14.95 -16.86
C PRO A 168 -3.72 -15.92 -17.29
N LEU A 169 -2.76 -16.23 -16.41
CA LEU A 169 -1.62 -17.08 -16.69
C LEU A 169 -1.82 -18.51 -16.17
N PRO A 170 -1.14 -19.50 -16.76
CA PRO A 170 -1.07 -20.83 -16.22
C PRO A 170 -0.52 -20.85 -14.78
N LYS A 171 -0.71 -21.95 -14.10
CA LYS A 171 -0.16 -22.20 -12.77
C LYS A 171 1.34 -21.96 -12.75
N GLN A 172 1.77 -21.13 -11.81
CA GLN A 172 3.17 -20.73 -11.66
C GLN A 172 3.93 -21.69 -10.73
N ILE A 173 5.24 -21.80 -10.92
CA ILE A 173 6.11 -22.51 -9.97
C ILE A 173 6.11 -21.80 -8.62
N LYS A 174 6.28 -22.58 -7.56
CA LYS A 174 6.35 -22.09 -6.18
C LYS A 174 7.80 -22.07 -5.72
N VAL A 175 8.22 -20.97 -5.14
CA VAL A 175 9.58 -20.82 -4.60
C VAL A 175 9.51 -20.17 -3.23
N LYS A 176 10.18 -20.77 -2.22
CA LYS A 176 10.25 -20.21 -0.88
C LYS A 176 10.87 -18.82 -0.90
N ALA A 177 10.21 -17.86 -0.25
CA ALA A 177 10.65 -16.47 -0.25
C ALA A 177 12.01 -16.27 0.44
N MET A 178 12.26 -17.01 1.53
CA MET A 178 13.50 -17.02 2.32
C MET A 178 13.84 -15.71 3.04
N SER A 179 13.12 -14.62 2.75
CA SER A 179 13.41 -13.30 3.31
C SER A 179 12.22 -12.38 3.11
N PRO A 180 11.97 -11.43 4.01
CA PRO A 180 10.99 -10.36 3.79
C PRO A 180 11.44 -9.33 2.75
N LEU A 181 12.70 -9.40 2.27
CA LEU A 181 13.23 -8.48 1.27
C LEU A 181 12.66 -8.77 -0.13
N CYS A 182 12.16 -7.73 -0.77
CA CYS A 182 11.58 -7.80 -2.12
C CYS A 182 12.58 -8.39 -3.12
N HIS A 183 13.81 -7.87 -3.14
CA HIS A 183 14.83 -8.32 -4.08
C HIS A 183 15.14 -9.81 -3.91
N THR A 184 15.35 -10.28 -2.68
CA THR A 184 15.63 -11.70 -2.42
C THR A 184 14.49 -12.60 -2.88
N SER A 185 13.26 -12.31 -2.45
CA SER A 185 12.08 -13.12 -2.77
C SER A 185 11.76 -13.14 -4.27
N VAL A 186 11.84 -11.98 -4.94
CA VAL A 186 11.52 -11.86 -6.38
C VAL A 186 12.63 -12.48 -7.23
N SER A 187 13.91 -12.19 -6.95
CA SER A 187 15.02 -12.70 -7.76
C SER A 187 15.14 -14.21 -7.70
N LYS A 188 14.97 -14.82 -6.52
CA LYS A 188 14.95 -16.29 -6.41
C LYS A 188 13.86 -16.91 -7.25
N TRP A 189 12.64 -16.38 -7.18
CA TRP A 189 11.54 -16.86 -7.98
C TRP A 189 11.81 -16.66 -9.48
N SER A 190 12.26 -15.46 -9.88
CA SER A 190 12.54 -15.13 -11.28
C SER A 190 13.59 -16.04 -11.89
N LEU A 191 14.68 -16.31 -11.17
CA LEU A 191 15.72 -17.26 -11.61
C LEU A 191 15.16 -18.66 -11.81
N ALA A 192 14.37 -19.16 -10.87
CA ALA A 192 13.76 -20.48 -10.96
C ALA A 192 12.70 -20.57 -12.08
N ALA A 193 11.99 -19.47 -12.36
CA ALA A 193 10.98 -19.38 -13.41
C ALA A 193 11.56 -19.07 -14.81
N GLY A 194 12.86 -18.77 -14.91
CA GLY A 194 13.48 -18.34 -16.17
C GLY A 194 13.06 -16.93 -16.61
N VAL A 195 12.60 -16.09 -15.67
CA VAL A 195 12.14 -14.72 -15.93
C VAL A 195 13.27 -13.74 -15.67
N THR A 196 13.65 -12.97 -16.68
CA THR A 196 14.75 -12.00 -16.60
C THR A 196 14.31 -10.53 -16.66
N ASP A 197 13.06 -10.28 -17.11
CA ASP A 197 12.48 -8.93 -17.17
C ASP A 197 11.60 -8.67 -15.95
N LEU A 198 11.83 -7.53 -15.30
CA LEU A 198 11.01 -7.06 -14.18
C LEU A 198 9.57 -6.68 -14.59
N HIS A 199 9.35 -6.43 -15.87
CA HIS A 199 8.03 -6.14 -16.45
C HIS A 199 7.35 -7.38 -17.06
N ASP A 200 7.98 -8.54 -16.94
CA ASP A 200 7.38 -9.80 -17.39
C ASP A 200 6.05 -10.07 -16.70
N GLN A 201 5.06 -10.49 -17.48
CA GLN A 201 3.71 -10.73 -17.00
C GLN A 201 3.67 -11.80 -15.91
N ALA A 202 4.52 -12.81 -16.00
CA ALA A 202 4.58 -13.86 -14.97
C ALA A 202 5.08 -13.30 -13.61
N LYS A 203 6.06 -12.40 -13.64
CA LYS A 203 6.51 -11.73 -12.41
C LYS A 203 5.45 -10.78 -11.85
N ILE A 204 4.73 -10.05 -12.70
CA ILE A 204 3.62 -9.17 -12.29
C ILE A 204 2.53 -10.01 -11.62
N GLU A 205 2.10 -11.12 -12.22
CA GLU A 205 1.11 -12.04 -11.66
C GLU A 205 1.57 -12.66 -10.34
N ARG A 206 2.82 -13.11 -10.26
CA ARG A 206 3.41 -13.61 -9.01
C ARG A 206 3.28 -12.58 -7.89
N CYS A 207 3.63 -11.33 -8.15
CA CYS A 207 3.59 -10.27 -7.15
C CYS A 207 2.16 -9.85 -6.78
N ALA A 208 1.22 -9.89 -7.73
CA ALA A 208 -0.19 -9.66 -7.46
C ALA A 208 -0.77 -10.72 -6.51
N LYS A 209 -0.46 -12.00 -6.77
CA LYS A 209 -0.85 -13.11 -5.88
C LYS A 209 -0.23 -12.95 -4.48
N VAL A 210 1.05 -12.58 -4.39
CA VAL A 210 1.71 -12.33 -3.09
C VAL A 210 1.06 -11.19 -2.32
N ALA A 211 0.66 -10.10 -2.98
CA ALA A 211 -0.04 -9.01 -2.31
C ALA A 211 -1.40 -9.47 -1.77
N GLY A 212 -2.12 -10.29 -2.52
CA GLY A 212 -3.35 -10.93 -2.08
C GLY A 212 -3.13 -11.87 -0.88
N GLU A 213 -2.07 -12.70 -0.92
CA GLU A 213 -1.75 -13.62 0.17
C GLU A 213 -1.43 -12.89 1.49
N VAL A 214 -0.66 -11.82 1.41
CA VAL A 214 -0.35 -11.00 2.59
C VAL A 214 -1.63 -10.38 3.16
N ALA A 215 -2.49 -9.82 2.31
CA ALA A 215 -3.76 -9.26 2.76
C ALA A 215 -4.68 -10.33 3.39
N TYR A 216 -4.76 -11.52 2.78
CA TYR A 216 -5.50 -12.67 3.32
C TYR A 216 -5.00 -13.09 4.70
N THR A 217 -3.68 -13.12 4.91
CA THR A 217 -3.06 -13.64 6.13
C THR A 217 -3.22 -12.72 7.34
N VAL A 218 -3.38 -11.42 7.10
CA VAL A 218 -3.50 -10.40 8.17
C VAL A 218 -4.93 -10.33 8.75
N THR A 219 -5.92 -10.84 8.05
CA THR A 219 -7.33 -10.87 8.52
C THR A 219 -7.61 -12.00 9.50
#